data_f0a54a339bca4ef3e974e335c14a8058
#
_entry.id   f0a54a339bca4ef3e974e335c14a8058
#
_cell.length_a   1.000
_cell.length_b   1.000
_cell.length_c   1.000
_cell.angle_alpha   90.00
_cell.angle_beta   90.00
_cell.angle_gamma   90.00
#
_symmetry.space_group_name_H-M   'P 1'
#
loop_
_entity.id
_entity.type
_entity.pdbx_description
1 polymer ?
#
loop_
_entity_poly.entity_id
_entity_poly.type
_entity_poly.pdbx_seq_one_letter_code
_entity_poly.pdbx_strand_id
1 'polypeptide(L)'
;AALGIRSHPFGYSNEELQRIADGEKVFPHVFGTDRYGRDIMVRTMFATRVSMIIGLTAALIVLVIGALYGSISGFFGGTVDVVMQRIVDVIYSLPDVLIILLIATAMGPHVTQFITDHQGFFLAEFFKKEGPNLMGMFIAFACLYWVGMSRIIRGQILTLKKQEYVTAARALGASSGRIIKRHLLPNCIGQIVATTCLQIPSAIFTESFMSFLGVGVLAPLTSLGSMCSDALGGISTY
;
A
#
# COMPACT_ATOMS: atom_id res chain seq x y z
N ALA A 1 -31.46 18.84 -16.07
CA ALA A 1 -32.05 17.52 -15.84
C ALA A 1 -31.24 16.61 -14.90
N ALA A 2 -30.07 17.03 -14.43
CA ALA A 2 -29.27 16.28 -13.43
C ALA A 2 -29.54 16.71 -11.98
N LEU A 3 -30.53 17.55 -11.74
CA LEU A 3 -30.76 18.25 -10.46
C LEU A 3 -31.52 17.45 -9.41
N GLY A 4 -32.08 16.29 -9.75
CA GLY A 4 -32.86 15.47 -8.81
C GLY A 4 -32.09 14.37 -8.11
N ILE A 5 -30.82 14.11 -8.50
CA ILE A 5 -30.00 13.00 -8.02
C ILE A 5 -29.10 13.44 -6.85
N ARG A 6 -28.82 14.74 -6.73
CA ARG A 6 -27.95 15.26 -5.68
C ARG A 6 -28.76 15.65 -4.45
N SER A 7 -28.27 15.23 -3.29
CA SER A 7 -28.78 15.69 -1.99
C SER A 7 -27.72 16.44 -1.21
N HIS A 8 -28.17 17.47 -0.47
CA HIS A 8 -27.33 18.16 0.51
C HIS A 8 -27.08 17.27 1.74
N PRO A 9 -26.12 17.60 2.62
CA PRO A 9 -25.96 16.92 3.89
C PRO A 9 -27.29 16.86 4.65
N PHE A 10 -27.60 15.67 5.20
CA PHE A 10 -28.87 15.33 5.84
C PHE A 10 -30.12 15.45 4.94
N GLY A 11 -29.91 15.54 3.64
CA GLY A 11 -30.99 15.63 2.65
C GLY A 11 -31.36 14.28 2.04
N TYR A 12 -32.42 14.33 1.20
CA TYR A 12 -32.91 13.19 0.43
C TYR A 12 -32.93 13.56 -1.05
N SER A 13 -32.78 12.57 -1.92
CA SER A 13 -33.01 12.73 -3.36
C SER A 13 -34.52 12.79 -3.65
N ASN A 14 -34.89 13.26 -4.83
CA ASN A 14 -36.32 13.32 -5.21
C ASN A 14 -36.99 11.94 -5.24
N GLU A 15 -36.26 10.89 -5.62
CA GLU A 15 -36.76 9.52 -5.61
C GLU A 15 -36.99 9.01 -4.17
N GLU A 16 -36.08 9.35 -3.28
CA GLU A 16 -36.19 8.98 -1.85
C GLU A 16 -37.35 9.72 -1.16
N LEU A 17 -37.59 10.97 -1.51
CA LEU A 17 -38.73 11.72 -1.03
C LEU A 17 -40.06 11.05 -1.47
N GLN A 18 -40.14 10.51 -2.67
CA GLN A 18 -41.29 9.73 -3.11
C GLN A 18 -41.43 8.44 -2.31
N ARG A 19 -40.36 7.69 -2.08
CA ARG A 19 -40.37 6.47 -1.25
C ARG A 19 -40.78 6.75 0.18
N ILE A 20 -40.36 7.89 0.76
CA ILE A 20 -40.79 8.34 2.08
C ILE A 20 -42.29 8.66 2.07
N ALA A 21 -42.82 9.30 1.02
CA ALA A 21 -44.25 9.55 0.86
C ALA A 21 -45.05 8.26 0.73
N ASP A 22 -44.47 7.20 0.19
CA ASP A 22 -45.05 5.85 0.08
C ASP A 22 -44.92 5.04 1.41
N GLY A 23 -44.36 5.67 2.47
CA GLY A 23 -44.28 5.08 3.81
C GLY A 23 -43.01 4.26 4.06
N GLU A 24 -42.01 4.29 3.16
CA GLU A 24 -40.74 3.65 3.39
C GLU A 24 -39.84 4.46 4.33
N LYS A 25 -39.08 3.76 5.17
CA LYS A 25 -38.07 4.38 6.03
C LYS A 25 -36.76 4.51 5.27
N VAL A 26 -36.42 5.71 4.80
CA VAL A 26 -35.16 6.02 4.15
C VAL A 26 -34.28 6.80 5.11
N PHE A 27 -33.01 6.40 5.23
CA PHE A 27 -32.04 7.10 6.07
C PHE A 27 -31.45 8.30 5.30
N PRO A 28 -31.33 9.49 5.92
CA PRO A 28 -30.80 10.66 5.24
C PRO A 28 -29.31 10.52 4.93
N HIS A 29 -28.85 11.09 3.83
CA HIS A 29 -27.45 11.15 3.46
C HIS A 29 -26.67 12.10 4.36
N VAL A 30 -25.95 11.60 5.35
CA VAL A 30 -25.26 12.42 6.38
C VAL A 30 -24.34 13.46 5.78
N PHE A 31 -23.57 13.10 4.76
CA PHE A 31 -22.67 14.01 4.02
C PHE A 31 -23.22 14.40 2.64
N GLY A 32 -24.47 14.09 2.35
CA GLY A 32 -25.04 14.28 1.03
C GLY A 32 -24.56 13.26 0.00
N THR A 33 -24.79 13.56 -1.26
CA THR A 33 -24.43 12.70 -2.40
C THR A 33 -23.46 13.38 -3.34
N ASP A 34 -22.68 12.58 -4.04
CA ASP A 34 -21.79 13.06 -5.11
C ASP A 34 -22.56 13.44 -6.39
N ARG A 35 -21.81 13.84 -7.42
CA ARG A 35 -22.40 14.20 -8.73
C ARG A 35 -23.17 13.07 -9.44
N TYR A 36 -23.00 11.83 -8.99
CA TYR A 36 -23.68 10.65 -9.51
C TYR A 36 -24.79 10.14 -8.58
N GLY A 37 -25.13 10.88 -7.53
CA GLY A 37 -26.15 10.49 -6.57
C GLY A 37 -25.71 9.42 -5.56
N ARG A 38 -24.42 9.11 -5.47
CA ARG A 38 -23.87 8.10 -4.54
C ARG A 38 -23.62 8.74 -3.19
N ASP A 39 -23.99 8.07 -2.12
CA ASP A 39 -23.79 8.51 -0.73
C ASP A 39 -22.29 8.68 -0.42
N ILE A 40 -21.90 9.88 -0.01
CA ILE A 40 -20.50 10.22 0.28
C ILE A 40 -20.00 9.48 1.52
N MET A 41 -20.84 9.31 2.56
CA MET A 41 -20.45 8.61 3.78
C MET A 41 -20.12 7.14 3.49
N VAL A 42 -21.00 6.45 2.78
CA VAL A 42 -20.83 5.05 2.39
C VAL A 42 -19.58 4.89 1.51
N ARG A 43 -19.40 5.77 0.54
CA ARG A 43 -18.19 5.78 -0.31
C ARG A 43 -16.91 5.97 0.51
N THR A 44 -16.91 6.89 1.47
CA THR A 44 -15.76 7.14 2.34
C THR A 44 -15.40 5.91 3.17
N MET A 45 -16.41 5.21 3.71
CA MET A 45 -16.18 3.96 4.46
C MET A 45 -15.54 2.88 3.57
N PHE A 46 -16.06 2.67 2.35
CA PHE A 46 -15.48 1.73 1.40
C PHE A 46 -14.07 2.15 0.94
N ALA A 47 -13.87 3.43 0.65
CA ALA A 47 -12.58 3.99 0.26
C ALA A 47 -11.52 3.80 1.36
N THR A 48 -11.89 4.08 2.61
CA THR A 48 -11.01 3.87 3.76
C THR A 48 -10.60 2.40 3.89
N ARG A 49 -11.56 1.48 3.74
CA ARG A 49 -11.26 0.04 3.76
C ARG A 49 -10.26 -0.36 2.67
N VAL A 50 -10.46 0.12 1.44
CA VAL A 50 -9.57 -0.17 0.30
C VAL A 50 -8.17 0.39 0.57
N SER A 51 -8.05 1.68 0.94
CA SER A 51 -6.77 2.31 1.24
C SER A 51 -6.05 1.63 2.42
N MET A 52 -6.75 1.19 3.46
CA MET A 52 -6.17 0.44 4.59
C MET A 52 -5.63 -0.93 4.16
N ILE A 53 -6.35 -1.67 3.32
CA ILE A 53 -5.89 -2.95 2.78
C ILE A 53 -4.61 -2.75 1.95
N ILE A 54 -4.59 -1.72 1.10
CA ILE A 54 -3.43 -1.39 0.28
C ILE A 54 -2.23 -1.03 1.17
N GLY A 55 -2.42 -0.15 2.13
CA GLY A 55 -1.36 0.26 3.06
C GLY A 55 -0.78 -0.90 3.85
N LEU A 56 -1.65 -1.78 4.38
CA LEU A 56 -1.22 -2.95 5.13
C LEU A 56 -0.47 -3.96 4.26
N THR A 57 -0.98 -4.22 3.05
CA THR A 57 -0.33 -5.14 2.09
C THR A 57 1.03 -4.60 1.65
N ALA A 58 1.12 -3.32 1.32
CA ALA A 58 2.37 -2.65 0.98
C ALA A 58 3.39 -2.74 2.13
N ALA A 59 2.97 -2.42 3.36
CA ALA A 59 3.83 -2.50 4.54
C ALA A 59 4.33 -3.93 4.79
N LEU A 60 3.51 -4.96 4.55
CA LEU A 60 3.92 -6.36 4.68
C LEU A 60 4.97 -6.74 3.62
N ILE A 61 4.78 -6.33 2.36
CA ILE A 61 5.75 -6.55 1.28
C ILE A 61 7.09 -5.90 1.63
N VAL A 62 7.06 -4.64 2.04
CA VAL A 62 8.24 -3.85 2.44
C VAL A 62 8.95 -4.50 3.63
N LEU A 63 8.19 -4.96 4.63
CA LEU A 63 8.71 -5.66 5.79
C LEU A 63 9.48 -6.91 5.39
N VAL A 64 8.89 -7.79 4.60
CA VAL A 64 9.51 -9.06 4.20
C VAL A 64 10.80 -8.81 3.42
N ILE A 65 10.75 -7.98 2.39
CA ILE A 65 11.93 -7.70 1.54
C ILE A 65 13.00 -6.96 2.34
N GLY A 66 12.61 -5.89 3.04
CA GLY A 66 13.54 -5.05 3.81
C GLY A 66 14.20 -5.78 4.98
N ALA A 67 13.45 -6.61 5.71
CA ALA A 67 14.00 -7.39 6.81
C ALA A 67 14.97 -8.46 6.31
N LEU A 68 14.66 -9.17 5.23
CA LEU A 68 15.56 -10.16 4.64
C LEU A 68 16.83 -9.50 4.11
N TYR A 69 16.68 -8.46 3.30
CA TYR A 69 17.81 -7.75 2.70
C TYR A 69 18.72 -7.12 3.76
N GLY A 70 18.13 -6.36 4.71
CA GLY A 70 18.87 -5.73 5.79
C GLY A 70 19.56 -6.72 6.72
N SER A 71 18.93 -7.87 6.99
CA SER A 71 19.51 -8.94 7.81
C SER A 71 20.71 -9.58 7.14
N ILE A 72 20.64 -9.89 5.87
CA ILE A 72 21.74 -10.48 5.09
C ILE A 72 22.92 -9.49 5.05
N SER A 73 22.66 -8.26 4.63
CA SER A 73 23.68 -7.19 4.54
C SER A 73 24.36 -6.97 5.89
N GLY A 74 23.59 -6.76 6.97
CA GLY A 74 24.11 -6.53 8.31
C GLY A 74 24.88 -7.71 8.91
N PHE A 75 24.43 -8.94 8.69
CA PHE A 75 25.03 -10.13 9.24
C PHE A 75 26.37 -10.47 8.60
N PHE A 76 26.41 -10.60 7.28
CA PHE A 76 27.63 -10.97 6.56
C PHE A 76 28.67 -9.85 6.61
N GLY A 77 28.27 -8.59 6.43
CA GLY A 77 29.20 -7.46 6.49
C GLY A 77 30.22 -7.47 5.32
N GLY A 78 31.31 -6.74 5.50
CA GLY A 78 32.42 -6.72 4.52
C GLY A 78 31.96 -6.38 3.10
N THR A 79 32.51 -7.09 2.10
CA THR A 79 32.21 -6.86 0.67
C THR A 79 30.74 -7.07 0.32
N VAL A 80 30.09 -8.07 0.94
CA VAL A 80 28.65 -8.34 0.72
C VAL A 80 27.82 -7.12 1.11
N ASP A 81 28.08 -6.58 2.28
CA ASP A 81 27.40 -5.39 2.77
C ASP A 81 27.65 -4.18 1.86
N VAL A 82 28.88 -3.95 1.45
CA VAL A 82 29.22 -2.83 0.55
C VAL A 82 28.48 -2.94 -0.78
N VAL A 83 28.47 -4.10 -1.41
CA VAL A 83 27.77 -4.30 -2.70
C VAL A 83 26.26 -4.12 -2.52
N MET A 84 25.69 -4.73 -1.48
CA MET A 84 24.25 -4.60 -1.20
C MET A 84 23.87 -3.15 -0.92
N GLN A 85 24.67 -2.39 -0.16
CA GLN A 85 24.39 -0.98 0.10
C GLN A 85 24.55 -0.12 -1.16
N ARG A 86 25.44 -0.44 -2.10
CA ARG A 86 25.51 0.26 -3.40
C ARG A 86 24.21 0.11 -4.20
N ILE A 87 23.62 -1.08 -4.21
CA ILE A 87 22.30 -1.28 -4.85
C ILE A 87 21.24 -0.41 -4.19
N VAL A 88 21.21 -0.41 -2.86
CA VAL A 88 20.31 0.45 -2.06
C VAL A 88 20.51 1.93 -2.39
N ASP A 89 21.75 2.40 -2.49
CA ASP A 89 22.07 3.81 -2.78
C ASP A 89 21.61 4.20 -4.20
N VAL A 90 21.77 3.32 -5.19
CA VAL A 90 21.27 3.55 -6.56
C VAL A 90 19.75 3.69 -6.57
N ILE A 91 19.03 2.77 -5.90
CA ILE A 91 17.56 2.84 -5.83
C ILE A 91 17.12 4.12 -5.11
N TYR A 92 17.78 4.49 -4.01
CA TYR A 92 17.45 5.65 -3.21
C TYR A 92 17.74 6.99 -3.91
N SER A 93 18.65 7.00 -4.90
CA SER A 93 18.95 8.21 -5.68
C SER A 93 17.85 8.58 -6.69
N LEU A 94 16.94 7.67 -6.96
CA LEU A 94 15.84 7.89 -7.90
C LEU A 94 14.68 8.64 -7.21
N PRO A 95 14.03 9.58 -7.92
CA PRO A 95 12.82 10.22 -7.39
C PRO A 95 11.68 9.19 -7.33
N ASP A 96 11.36 8.75 -6.11
CA ASP A 96 10.47 7.63 -5.81
C ASP A 96 9.10 7.76 -6.49
N VAL A 97 8.45 8.92 -6.38
CA VAL A 97 7.13 9.18 -6.97
C VAL A 97 7.14 9.00 -8.50
N LEU A 98 8.18 9.50 -9.18
CA LEU A 98 8.29 9.35 -10.64
C LEU A 98 8.48 7.90 -11.06
N ILE A 99 9.32 7.17 -10.34
CA ILE A 99 9.57 5.75 -10.64
C ILE A 99 8.36 4.89 -10.35
N ILE A 100 7.62 5.16 -9.25
CA ILE A 100 6.38 4.46 -8.95
C ILE A 100 5.36 4.67 -10.06
N LEU A 101 5.20 5.92 -10.51
CA LEU A 101 4.31 6.27 -11.61
C LEU A 101 4.70 5.53 -12.91
N LEU A 102 5.98 5.51 -13.25
CA LEU A 102 6.48 4.80 -14.43
C LEU A 102 6.25 3.29 -14.33
N ILE A 103 6.57 2.67 -13.19
CA ILE A 103 6.38 1.23 -12.99
C ILE A 103 4.88 0.90 -13.03
N ALA A 104 4.04 1.65 -12.32
CA ALA A 104 2.60 1.40 -12.28
C ALA A 104 1.96 1.48 -13.67
N THR A 105 2.34 2.49 -14.46
CA THR A 105 1.82 2.65 -15.83
C THR A 105 2.36 1.62 -16.80
N ALA A 106 3.65 1.31 -16.73
CA ALA A 106 4.29 0.32 -17.62
C ALA A 106 3.82 -1.11 -17.31
N MET A 107 3.57 -1.43 -16.04
CA MET A 107 3.14 -2.78 -15.64
C MET A 107 1.67 -3.07 -15.93
N GLY A 108 0.81 -2.06 -16.06
CA GLY A 108 -0.62 -2.24 -16.30
C GLY A 108 -0.94 -3.22 -17.44
N PRO A 109 -0.41 -3.02 -18.66
CA PRO A 109 -0.63 -3.93 -19.79
C PRO A 109 -0.12 -5.35 -19.53
N HIS A 110 1.08 -5.50 -18.93
CA HIS A 110 1.68 -6.80 -18.61
C HIS A 110 0.88 -7.57 -17.56
N VAL A 111 0.37 -6.87 -16.55
CA VAL A 111 -0.51 -7.47 -15.53
C VAL A 111 -1.83 -7.90 -16.16
N THR A 112 -2.41 -7.09 -17.05
CA THR A 112 -3.64 -7.45 -17.76
C THR A 112 -3.44 -8.71 -18.60
N GLN A 113 -2.33 -8.81 -19.31
CA GLN A 113 -1.97 -10.00 -20.07
C GLN A 113 -1.79 -11.22 -19.16
N PHE A 114 -1.07 -11.07 -18.05
CA PHE A 114 -0.91 -12.16 -17.07
C PHE A 114 -2.25 -12.68 -16.54
N ILE A 115 -3.19 -11.78 -16.23
CA ILE A 115 -4.54 -12.13 -15.78
C ILE A 115 -5.30 -12.91 -16.85
N THR A 116 -5.16 -12.53 -18.13
CA THR A 116 -5.83 -13.22 -19.24
C THR A 116 -5.25 -14.60 -19.52
N ASP A 117 -3.93 -14.73 -19.41
CA ASP A 117 -3.21 -15.97 -19.71
C ASP A 117 -3.34 -17.02 -18.58
N HIS A 118 -3.59 -16.60 -17.34
CA HIS A 118 -3.65 -17.47 -16.16
C HIS A 118 -5.02 -17.45 -15.47
N GLN A 119 -6.11 -17.51 -16.25
CA GLN A 119 -7.48 -17.58 -15.73
C GLN A 119 -7.66 -18.84 -14.84
N GLY A 120 -8.17 -18.63 -13.62
CA GLY A 120 -8.34 -19.70 -12.62
C GLY A 120 -7.20 -19.82 -11.61
N PHE A 121 -6.10 -19.11 -11.77
CA PHE A 121 -5.08 -19.03 -10.73
C PHE A 121 -5.50 -18.01 -9.66
N PHE A 122 -5.40 -18.38 -8.38
CA PHE A 122 -5.87 -17.56 -7.25
C PHE A 122 -5.39 -16.10 -7.31
N LEU A 123 -4.11 -15.89 -7.65
CA LEU A 123 -3.55 -14.53 -7.77
C LEU A 123 -4.13 -13.77 -8.98
N ALA A 124 -4.37 -14.44 -10.10
CA ALA A 124 -4.94 -13.80 -11.28
C ALA A 124 -6.39 -13.35 -11.01
N GLU A 125 -7.18 -14.16 -10.30
CA GLU A 125 -8.53 -13.78 -9.88
C GLU A 125 -8.55 -12.63 -8.87
N PHE A 126 -7.61 -12.64 -7.91
CA PHE A 126 -7.44 -11.54 -6.97
C PHE A 126 -7.10 -10.23 -7.72
N PHE A 127 -6.17 -10.27 -8.67
CA PHE A 127 -5.77 -9.10 -9.46
C PHE A 127 -6.86 -8.63 -10.43
N LYS A 128 -7.65 -9.53 -10.97
CA LYS A 128 -8.81 -9.19 -11.79
C LYS A 128 -9.85 -8.42 -10.99
N LYS A 129 -10.06 -8.77 -9.74
CA LYS A 129 -11.01 -8.12 -8.84
C LYS A 129 -10.54 -6.73 -8.39
N GLU A 130 -9.25 -6.59 -8.10
CA GLU A 130 -8.67 -5.35 -7.56
C GLU A 130 -8.15 -4.38 -8.65
N GLY A 131 -8.04 -4.86 -9.89
CA GLY A 131 -7.60 -4.08 -11.05
C GLY A 131 -6.10 -4.11 -11.32
N PRO A 132 -5.69 -4.05 -12.60
CA PRO A 132 -4.29 -4.18 -13.01
C PRO A 132 -3.39 -3.05 -12.52
N ASN A 133 -3.92 -1.83 -12.35
CA ASN A 133 -3.15 -0.68 -11.89
C ASN A 133 -2.72 -0.82 -10.43
N LEU A 134 -3.57 -1.38 -9.58
CA LEU A 134 -3.24 -1.63 -8.18
C LEU A 134 -2.10 -2.64 -8.06
N MET A 135 -2.05 -3.64 -8.94
CA MET A 135 -0.94 -4.57 -9.01
C MET A 135 0.37 -3.90 -9.44
N GLY A 136 0.33 -3.03 -10.45
CA GLY A 136 1.48 -2.21 -10.84
C GLY A 136 2.04 -1.41 -9.66
N MET A 137 1.17 -0.87 -8.84
CA MET A 137 1.54 -0.17 -7.62
C MET A 137 2.21 -1.08 -6.57
N PHE A 138 1.71 -2.29 -6.34
CA PHE A 138 2.36 -3.24 -5.42
C PHE A 138 3.74 -3.66 -5.92
N ILE A 139 3.90 -3.85 -7.23
CA ILE A 139 5.22 -4.11 -7.83
C ILE A 139 6.15 -2.93 -7.59
N ALA A 140 5.68 -1.70 -7.77
CA ALA A 140 6.47 -0.51 -7.50
C ALA A 140 6.90 -0.40 -6.03
N PHE A 141 5.99 -0.67 -5.08
CA PHE A 141 6.33 -0.73 -3.65
C PHE A 141 7.36 -1.82 -3.36
N ALA A 142 7.20 -3.02 -3.97
CA ALA A 142 8.15 -4.12 -3.83
C ALA A 142 9.54 -3.80 -4.42
N CYS A 143 9.61 -2.92 -5.41
CA CYS A 143 10.88 -2.49 -6.00
C CYS A 143 11.60 -1.39 -5.21
N LEU A 144 10.86 -0.46 -4.59
CA LEU A 144 11.44 0.78 -4.07
C LEU A 144 11.34 0.96 -2.55
N TYR A 145 10.21 0.63 -1.94
CA TYR A 145 9.89 1.06 -0.58
C TYR A 145 10.60 0.28 0.53
N TRP A 146 11.15 -0.89 0.22
CA TRP A 146 11.89 -1.72 1.19
C TRP A 146 13.25 -1.15 1.59
N VAL A 147 13.79 -0.19 0.84
CA VAL A 147 15.11 0.40 1.05
C VAL A 147 15.26 1.01 2.46
N GLY A 148 14.28 1.80 2.90
CA GLY A 148 14.28 2.39 4.24
C GLY A 148 14.29 1.35 5.35
N MET A 149 13.43 0.33 5.25
CA MET A 149 13.36 -0.79 6.20
C MET A 149 14.68 -1.56 6.23
N SER A 150 15.29 -1.83 5.07
CA SER A 150 16.56 -2.57 4.98
C SER A 150 17.70 -1.87 5.71
N ARG A 151 17.80 -0.54 5.60
CA ARG A 151 18.83 0.26 6.30
C ARG A 151 18.66 0.20 7.82
N ILE A 152 17.42 0.30 8.30
CA ILE A 152 17.11 0.23 9.74
C ILE A 152 17.47 -1.16 10.29
N ILE A 153 17.00 -2.22 9.65
CA ILE A 153 17.27 -3.59 10.09
C ILE A 153 18.77 -3.90 10.02
N ARG A 154 19.45 -3.49 8.95
CA ARG A 154 20.90 -3.62 8.85
C ARG A 154 21.62 -2.98 10.05
N GLY A 155 21.23 -1.74 10.42
CA GLY A 155 21.80 -1.04 11.57
C GLY A 155 21.64 -1.83 12.87
N GLN A 156 20.43 -2.35 13.12
CA GLN A 156 20.16 -3.20 14.29
C GLN A 156 20.98 -4.49 14.29
N ILE A 157 21.05 -5.18 13.16
CA ILE A 157 21.81 -6.43 13.02
C ILE A 157 23.32 -6.20 13.25
N LEU A 158 23.88 -5.09 12.75
CA LEU A 158 25.29 -4.73 12.99
C LEU A 158 25.62 -4.57 14.47
N THR A 159 24.67 -4.07 15.25
CA THR A 159 24.82 -3.92 16.71
C THR A 159 24.63 -5.26 17.41
N LEU A 160 23.55 -5.97 17.10
CA LEU A 160 23.19 -7.22 17.77
C LEU A 160 24.14 -8.38 17.48
N LYS A 161 24.75 -8.44 16.29
CA LYS A 161 25.68 -9.53 15.93
C LYS A 161 26.97 -9.54 16.78
N LYS A 162 27.27 -8.46 17.51
CA LYS A 162 28.42 -8.34 18.42
C LYS A 162 28.12 -8.81 19.83
N GLN A 163 26.87 -9.14 20.14
CA GLN A 163 26.45 -9.56 21.47
C GLN A 163 26.93 -10.98 21.81
N GLU A 164 27.18 -11.22 23.09
CA GLU A 164 27.75 -12.49 23.60
C GLU A 164 26.91 -13.70 23.22
N TYR A 165 25.59 -13.61 23.28
CA TYR A 165 24.69 -14.72 22.94
C TYR A 165 24.83 -15.17 21.47
N VAL A 166 25.17 -14.23 20.56
CA VAL A 166 25.41 -14.57 19.15
C VAL A 166 26.75 -15.31 19.00
N THR A 167 27.77 -14.85 19.71
CA THR A 167 29.07 -15.50 19.76
C THR A 167 28.97 -16.93 20.34
N ALA A 168 28.22 -17.08 21.44
CA ALA A 168 27.95 -18.38 22.02
C ALA A 168 27.20 -19.32 21.08
N ALA A 169 26.14 -18.81 20.40
CA ALA A 169 25.40 -19.60 19.40
C ALA A 169 26.30 -20.06 18.23
N ARG A 170 27.24 -19.21 17.80
CA ARG A 170 28.22 -19.54 16.77
C ARG A 170 29.21 -20.59 17.24
N ALA A 171 29.71 -20.49 18.47
CA ALA A 171 30.61 -21.48 19.09
C ALA A 171 29.95 -22.85 19.21
N LEU A 172 28.64 -22.90 19.45
CA LEU A 172 27.83 -24.11 19.46
C LEU A 172 27.47 -24.67 18.06
N GLY A 173 28.04 -24.11 17.01
CA GLY A 173 27.85 -24.59 15.62
C GLY A 173 26.52 -24.16 14.96
N ALA A 174 25.85 -23.13 15.46
CA ALA A 174 24.63 -22.64 14.79
C ALA A 174 24.94 -22.05 13.40
N SER A 175 24.18 -22.45 12.39
CA SER A 175 24.30 -21.91 11.04
C SER A 175 23.89 -20.44 10.98
N SER A 176 24.46 -19.68 10.02
CA SER A 176 24.17 -18.26 9.82
C SER A 176 22.68 -17.95 9.72
N GLY A 177 21.94 -18.74 8.93
CA GLY A 177 20.49 -18.59 8.79
C GLY A 177 19.72 -18.83 10.10
N ARG A 178 20.18 -19.81 10.94
CA ARG A 178 19.60 -20.06 12.27
C ARG A 178 19.85 -18.88 13.20
N ILE A 179 21.05 -18.31 13.18
CA ILE A 179 21.41 -17.15 14.00
C ILE A 179 20.54 -15.95 13.62
N ILE A 180 20.41 -15.63 12.32
CA ILE A 180 19.58 -14.54 11.85
C ILE A 180 18.12 -14.74 12.27
N LYS A 181 17.52 -15.90 11.94
CA LYS A 181 16.09 -16.16 12.15
C LYS A 181 15.71 -16.30 13.62
N ARG A 182 16.54 -16.96 14.44
CA ARG A 182 16.18 -17.35 15.81
C ARG A 182 16.76 -16.41 16.88
N HIS A 183 17.84 -15.70 16.57
CA HIS A 183 18.51 -14.86 17.57
C HIS A 183 18.51 -13.38 17.22
N LEU A 184 18.70 -13.00 15.95
CA LEU A 184 18.82 -11.58 15.57
C LEU A 184 17.46 -10.95 15.27
N LEU A 185 16.67 -11.51 14.34
CA LEU A 185 15.37 -10.93 13.95
C LEU A 185 14.39 -10.81 15.12
N PRO A 186 14.24 -11.80 16.03
CA PRO A 186 13.36 -11.62 17.18
C PRO A 186 13.79 -10.48 18.12
N ASN A 187 15.10 -10.23 18.24
CA ASN A 187 15.61 -9.11 19.03
C ASN A 187 15.49 -7.74 18.33
N CYS A 188 15.17 -7.72 17.04
CA CYS A 188 14.84 -6.50 16.28
C CYS A 188 13.34 -6.19 16.26
N ILE A 189 12.47 -7.03 16.88
CA ILE A 189 11.02 -6.97 16.66
C ILE A 189 10.42 -5.60 17.02
N GLY A 190 10.90 -4.97 18.09
CA GLY A 190 10.43 -3.64 18.48
C GLY A 190 10.66 -2.59 17.38
N GLN A 191 11.85 -2.58 16.80
CA GLN A 191 12.18 -1.67 15.70
C GLN A 191 11.42 -2.03 14.42
N ILE A 192 11.28 -3.33 14.13
CA ILE A 192 10.51 -3.83 12.99
C ILE A 192 9.06 -3.35 13.07
N VAL A 193 8.40 -3.57 14.21
CA VAL A 193 7.01 -3.16 14.43
C VAL A 193 6.86 -1.64 14.30
N ALA A 194 7.70 -0.87 14.98
CA ALA A 194 7.64 0.60 14.92
C ALA A 194 7.78 1.11 13.47
N THR A 195 8.77 0.60 12.73
CA THR A 195 9.00 1.01 11.34
C THR A 195 7.85 0.58 10.43
N THR A 196 7.32 -0.64 10.61
CA THR A 196 6.18 -1.14 9.82
C THR A 196 4.93 -0.30 10.07
N CYS A 197 4.66 0.07 11.33
CA CYS A 197 3.52 0.94 11.67
C CYS A 197 3.62 2.32 10.99
N LEU A 198 4.83 2.89 10.90
CA LEU A 198 5.05 4.16 10.20
C LEU A 198 4.97 4.02 8.67
N GLN A 199 5.25 2.83 8.15
CA GLN A 199 5.19 2.55 6.71
C GLN A 199 3.74 2.51 6.19
N ILE A 200 2.77 2.09 7.00
CA ILE A 200 1.36 2.02 6.59
C ILE A 200 0.81 3.38 6.16
N PRO A 201 0.88 4.45 6.97
CA PRO A 201 0.42 5.78 6.54
C PRO A 201 1.15 6.30 5.31
N SER A 202 2.47 6.05 5.21
CA SER A 202 3.28 6.44 4.05
C SER A 202 2.79 5.77 2.77
N ALA A 203 2.51 4.48 2.81
CA ALA A 203 1.97 3.73 1.67
C ALA A 203 0.57 4.20 1.27
N ILE A 204 -0.31 4.48 2.25
CA ILE A 204 -1.65 5.04 2.01
C ILE A 204 -1.55 6.42 1.36
N PHE A 205 -0.64 7.26 1.83
CA PHE A 205 -0.42 8.59 1.24
C PHE A 205 0.03 8.48 -0.22
N THR A 206 0.98 7.61 -0.51
CA THR A 206 1.48 7.39 -1.88
C THR A 206 0.39 6.79 -2.77
N GLU A 207 -0.38 5.82 -2.29
CA GLU A 207 -1.55 5.29 -3.01
C GLU A 207 -2.52 6.42 -3.34
N SER A 208 -2.87 7.23 -2.33
CA SER A 208 -3.82 8.32 -2.50
C SER A 208 -3.33 9.35 -3.51
N PHE A 209 -2.04 9.65 -3.49
CA PHE A 209 -1.42 10.55 -4.45
C PHE A 209 -1.43 9.97 -5.88
N MET A 210 -1.11 8.68 -6.05
CA MET A 210 -1.17 8.00 -7.36
C MET A 210 -2.61 7.93 -7.88
N SER A 211 -3.58 7.62 -7.02
CA SER A 211 -5.00 7.60 -7.36
C SER A 211 -5.52 8.99 -7.73
N PHE A 212 -5.03 10.02 -7.06
CA PHE A 212 -5.31 11.42 -7.39
C PHE A 212 -4.79 11.79 -8.79
N LEU A 213 -3.60 11.31 -9.17
CA LEU A 213 -3.04 11.49 -10.52
C LEU A 213 -3.72 10.61 -11.59
N GLY A 214 -4.67 9.76 -11.21
CA GLY A 214 -5.41 8.88 -12.13
C GLY A 214 -4.69 7.59 -12.51
N VAL A 215 -3.60 7.24 -11.82
CA VAL A 215 -2.79 6.03 -12.08
C VAL A 215 -2.99 4.96 -11.02
N GLY A 216 -3.62 5.29 -9.89
CA GLY A 216 -3.88 4.36 -8.79
C GLY A 216 -5.16 3.55 -8.96
N VAL A 217 -5.97 3.53 -7.94
CA VAL A 217 -7.25 2.82 -7.88
C VAL A 217 -8.27 3.48 -8.82
N LEU A 218 -8.78 2.72 -9.79
CA LEU A 218 -9.78 3.17 -10.76
C LEU A 218 -11.15 2.57 -10.45
N ALA A 219 -12.19 3.22 -10.98
CA ALA A 219 -13.55 2.68 -10.93
C ALA A 219 -13.60 1.24 -11.48
N PRO A 220 -14.40 0.32 -10.87
CA PRO A 220 -15.46 0.58 -9.89
C PRO A 220 -14.96 0.72 -8.44
N LEU A 221 -13.70 0.41 -8.15
CA LEU A 221 -13.13 0.60 -6.82
C LEU A 221 -12.98 2.09 -6.50
N THR A 222 -13.07 2.41 -5.21
CA THR A 222 -12.89 3.77 -4.72
C THR A 222 -11.86 3.75 -3.59
N SER A 223 -10.86 4.61 -3.67
CA SER A 223 -9.90 4.89 -2.60
C SER A 223 -10.06 6.31 -2.07
N LEU A 224 -9.43 6.63 -0.96
CA LEU A 224 -9.44 8.00 -0.43
C LEU A 224 -8.85 9.00 -1.45
N GLY A 225 -7.80 8.60 -2.17
CA GLY A 225 -7.18 9.42 -3.21
C GLY A 225 -8.09 9.66 -4.42
N SER A 226 -8.78 8.62 -4.90
CA SER A 226 -9.73 8.77 -6.01
C SER A 226 -10.92 9.65 -5.63
N MET A 227 -11.37 9.60 -4.36
CA MET A 227 -12.41 10.51 -3.85
C MET A 227 -11.93 11.97 -3.81
N CYS A 228 -10.69 12.23 -3.42
CA CYS A 228 -10.11 13.57 -3.47
C CYS A 228 -10.05 14.10 -4.91
N SER A 229 -9.66 13.26 -5.87
CA SER A 229 -9.66 13.63 -7.29
C SER A 229 -11.06 13.95 -7.81
N ASP A 230 -12.05 13.13 -7.46
CA ASP A 230 -13.47 13.38 -7.81
C ASP A 230 -13.99 14.72 -7.23
N ALA A 231 -13.58 15.04 -5.99
CA ALA A 231 -13.99 16.25 -5.30
C ALA A 231 -13.43 17.52 -5.94
N LEU A 232 -12.16 17.50 -6.38
CA LEU A 232 -11.54 18.64 -7.06
C LEU A 232 -12.25 18.98 -8.37
N GLY A 233 -12.66 17.98 -9.15
CA GLY A 233 -13.48 18.20 -10.33
C GLY A 233 -14.84 18.85 -10.04
N GLY A 234 -15.30 18.78 -8.78
CA GLY A 234 -16.52 19.43 -8.31
C GLY A 234 -16.34 20.89 -7.87
N ILE A 235 -15.17 21.28 -7.37
CA ILE A 235 -14.93 22.63 -6.82
C ILE A 235 -15.08 23.72 -7.87
N SER A 236 -14.73 23.46 -9.14
CA SER A 236 -14.88 24.42 -10.24
C SER A 236 -16.33 24.58 -10.71
N THR A 237 -17.26 23.80 -10.19
CA THR A 237 -18.67 23.77 -10.62
C THR A 237 -19.62 24.39 -9.58
N TYR A 238 -19.09 24.82 -8.44
CA TYR A 238 -19.81 25.51 -7.35
C TYR A 238 -19.25 26.95 -7.14
#